data_149096333776aa82e5912a38e3ab5684
#
_entry.id   149096333776aa82e5912a38e3ab5684
#
_cell.length_a   1.000
_cell.length_b   1.000
_cell.length_c   1.000
_cell.angle_alpha   90.00
_cell.angle_beta   90.00
_cell.angle_gamma   90.00
#
_symmetry.space_group_name_H-M   'P 1'
#
loop_
_entity.id
_entity.type
_entity.pdbx_description
1 polymer ?
#
loop_
_entity_poly.entity_id
_entity_poly.type
_entity_poly.pdbx_seq_one_letter_code
_entity_poly.pdbx_strand_id
1 'polypeptide(L)'
;MGTACTLWDRRAAARLVLGAALVPGLAAGAKAAAIAETAYVPLGGLEQWIDIQGEDRANPVILVVHGGPGEAQWPQADKYAPWQKAFTIVQWDQRGASHTYGHSGGENTLDVSLKRIAADGVELADYLCRHLNKKKIIVLGHSFGSIVAVTMVQARPDLFAAYVGSGQVESWKASVQSQFDVLLAKARTDKDAAMVKELEAIGTPNPTDTHQYFTFSRNLFSVWPKADQDWVAHLREQAKAHAGEKDFADHRAGQILVGNKVLPDQVATDLAQSARRIGTAFFVIQGQGDVITPTAAARDYFDRVEAPQKEWVAIPGAGHFAFMTHGDAFLAALTDKVRPVAIARGA
;
A
#
# COMPACT_ATOMS: atom_id res chain seq x y z
N MET A 1 -14.80 -63.56 57.06
CA MET A 1 -16.04 -64.26 56.74
C MET A 1 -16.35 -63.81 55.31
N GLY A 2 -16.10 -64.53 54.37
CA GLY A 2 -16.60 -65.77 53.85
C GLY A 2 -17.18 -65.44 52.46
N THR A 3 -16.46 -65.87 51.45
CA THR A 3 -16.75 -66.93 50.47
C THR A 3 -17.90 -66.62 49.53
N ALA A 4 -17.93 -66.82 48.22
CA ALA A 4 -17.28 -67.72 47.29
C ALA A 4 -17.86 -67.35 45.92
N CYS A 5 -17.08 -67.26 44.79
CA CYS A 5 -16.93 -68.35 43.83
C CYS A 5 -18.18 -68.81 43.07
N THR A 6 -18.25 -68.69 41.73
CA THR A 6 -18.39 -69.68 40.68
C THR A 6 -18.73 -68.99 39.38
N LEU A 7 -17.94 -69.08 38.36
CA LEU A 7 -17.65 -70.04 37.28
C LEU A 7 -18.77 -70.33 36.26
N TRP A 8 -18.39 -70.12 34.95
CA TRP A 8 -18.86 -70.74 33.73
C TRP A 8 -20.18 -70.22 33.11
N ASP A 9 -20.22 -69.86 31.86
CA ASP A 9 -20.11 -70.78 30.72
C ASP A 9 -19.82 -70.03 29.36
N ARG A 10 -19.07 -70.69 28.51
CA ARG A 10 -18.73 -70.31 27.14
C ARG A 10 -19.90 -70.71 26.24
N ARG A 11 -20.26 -69.88 25.25
CA ARG A 11 -20.65 -70.34 23.91
C ARG A 11 -20.42 -69.27 22.85
N ALA A 12 -19.81 -69.69 21.76
CA ALA A 12 -19.42 -68.93 20.57
C ALA A 12 -20.64 -68.41 19.79
N ALA A 13 -20.50 -67.20 19.27
CA ALA A 13 -21.29 -66.75 18.11
C ALA A 13 -20.46 -65.86 17.19
N ALA A 14 -20.55 -66.17 15.95
CA ALA A 14 -19.79 -65.77 14.79
C ALA A 14 -19.49 -64.28 14.63
N ARG A 15 -18.25 -63.99 14.22
CA ARG A 15 -17.79 -62.68 13.70
C ARG A 15 -18.29 -62.48 12.27
N LEU A 16 -19.24 -61.60 12.08
CA LEU A 16 -19.43 -60.96 10.76
C LEU A 16 -18.48 -59.73 10.68
N VAL A 17 -17.46 -59.88 9.86
CA VAL A 17 -16.59 -58.72 9.48
C VAL A 17 -17.30 -58.02 8.34
N LEU A 18 -17.98 -56.90 8.64
CA LEU A 18 -18.38 -55.95 7.62
C LEU A 18 -17.16 -55.06 7.35
N GLY A 19 -16.51 -55.30 6.22
CA GLY A 19 -15.50 -54.38 5.66
C GLY A 19 -16.15 -53.09 5.23
N ALA A 20 -16.03 -52.04 6.07
CA ALA A 20 -16.29 -50.67 5.60
C ALA A 20 -15.10 -50.21 4.77
N ALA A 21 -15.27 -50.19 3.45
CA ALA A 21 -14.36 -49.53 2.55
C ALA A 21 -14.39 -48.01 2.88
N LEU A 22 -13.32 -47.52 3.50
CA LEU A 22 -13.03 -46.08 3.60
C LEU A 22 -12.77 -45.56 2.19
N VAL A 23 -13.76 -44.97 1.55
CA VAL A 23 -13.58 -44.06 0.44
C VAL A 23 -12.87 -42.83 1.00
N PRO A 24 -11.68 -42.44 0.54
CA PRO A 24 -11.10 -41.19 0.90
C PRO A 24 -11.98 -40.10 0.26
N GLY A 25 -12.87 -39.51 1.04
CA GLY A 25 -13.56 -38.29 0.68
C GLY A 25 -12.48 -37.24 0.43
N LEU A 26 -12.41 -36.74 -0.80
CA LEU A 26 -11.76 -35.46 -1.08
C LEU A 26 -12.36 -34.45 -0.12
N ALA A 27 -11.60 -34.11 0.91
CA ALA A 27 -11.91 -32.95 1.76
C ALA A 27 -11.86 -31.74 0.84
N ALA A 28 -13.01 -31.30 0.33
CA ALA A 28 -13.18 -29.96 -0.17
C ALA A 28 -12.65 -29.05 0.93
N GLY A 29 -11.51 -28.42 0.70
CA GLY A 29 -10.87 -27.56 1.69
C GLY A 29 -11.91 -26.55 2.18
N ALA A 30 -12.23 -26.61 3.46
CA ALA A 30 -13.12 -25.64 4.08
C ALA A 30 -12.53 -24.26 3.80
N LYS A 31 -13.29 -23.42 3.10
CA LYS A 31 -12.91 -22.02 2.86
C LYS A 31 -12.71 -21.39 4.25
N ALA A 32 -11.53 -20.85 4.52
CA ALA A 32 -11.29 -20.20 5.81
C ALA A 32 -12.25 -19.01 5.93
N ALA A 33 -12.70 -18.72 7.17
CA ALA A 33 -13.71 -17.70 7.42
C ALA A 33 -13.27 -16.33 6.89
N ALA A 34 -14.21 -15.57 6.36
CA ALA A 34 -13.99 -14.17 6.01
C ALA A 34 -13.52 -13.35 7.22
N ILE A 35 -12.82 -12.27 6.96
CA ILE A 35 -12.39 -11.33 8.00
C ILE A 35 -12.89 -9.93 7.68
N ALA A 36 -13.45 -9.25 8.69
CA ALA A 36 -13.85 -7.86 8.66
C ALA A 36 -13.63 -7.29 10.06
N GLU A 37 -12.51 -6.62 10.27
CA GLU A 37 -12.08 -6.12 11.58
C GLU A 37 -11.60 -4.68 11.44
N THR A 38 -12.05 -3.80 12.34
CA THR A 38 -11.54 -2.43 12.49
C THR A 38 -11.03 -2.27 13.91
N ALA A 39 -9.84 -1.72 14.08
CA ALA A 39 -9.21 -1.59 15.39
C ALA A 39 -8.25 -0.38 15.46
N TYR A 40 -8.00 0.04 16.71
CA TYR A 40 -6.85 0.87 17.03
C TYR A 40 -5.76 -0.02 17.62
N VAL A 41 -4.56 0.03 17.04
CA VAL A 41 -3.41 -0.81 17.44
C VAL A 41 -2.31 0.10 17.99
N PRO A 42 -1.73 -0.22 19.16
CA PRO A 42 -0.63 0.54 19.72
C PRO A 42 0.65 0.34 18.90
N LEU A 43 1.10 1.37 18.20
CA LEU A 43 2.29 1.39 17.36
C LEU A 43 3.13 2.62 17.72
N GLY A 44 4.38 2.40 18.12
CA GLY A 44 5.28 3.49 18.50
C GLY A 44 4.73 4.43 19.59
N GLY A 45 3.99 3.86 20.56
CA GLY A 45 3.39 4.61 21.66
C GLY A 45 2.13 5.42 21.27
N LEU A 46 1.55 5.19 20.09
CA LEU A 46 0.32 5.82 19.63
C LEU A 46 -0.66 4.75 19.14
N GLU A 47 -1.93 4.83 19.51
CA GLU A 47 -2.98 3.99 18.96
C GLU A 47 -3.31 4.45 17.52
N GLN A 48 -3.09 3.57 16.54
CA GLN A 48 -3.27 3.85 15.12
C GLN A 48 -4.36 2.97 14.53
N TRP A 49 -5.20 3.58 13.72
CA TRP A 49 -6.36 2.93 13.12
C TRP A 49 -5.97 1.99 11.98
N ILE A 50 -6.58 0.81 11.96
CA ILE A 50 -6.49 -0.16 10.87
C ILE A 50 -7.87 -0.72 10.53
N ASP A 51 -8.05 -1.10 9.27
CA ASP A 51 -9.18 -1.86 8.77
C ASP A 51 -8.68 -3.09 8.01
N ILE A 52 -9.18 -4.28 8.36
CA ILE A 52 -8.77 -5.57 7.80
C ILE A 52 -9.98 -6.21 7.13
N GLN A 53 -9.94 -6.40 5.83
CA GLN A 53 -11.03 -6.95 5.03
C GLN A 53 -10.54 -8.07 4.11
N GLY A 54 -11.26 -9.20 4.09
CA GLY A 54 -10.94 -10.31 3.20
C GLY A 54 -12.02 -11.39 3.19
N GLU A 55 -12.24 -12.03 2.04
CA GLU A 55 -13.20 -13.13 1.90
C GLU A 55 -12.67 -14.47 2.42
N ASP A 56 -11.36 -14.60 2.61
CA ASP A 56 -10.72 -15.83 3.08
C ASP A 56 -9.43 -15.49 3.87
N ARG A 57 -9.40 -15.82 5.17
CA ARG A 57 -8.22 -15.63 6.04
C ARG A 57 -6.96 -16.37 5.56
N ALA A 58 -7.11 -17.39 4.71
CA ALA A 58 -5.99 -18.11 4.12
C ALA A 58 -5.27 -17.30 3.03
N ASN A 59 -5.93 -16.30 2.43
CA ASN A 59 -5.33 -15.46 1.40
C ASN A 59 -4.11 -14.69 1.91
N PRO A 60 -3.13 -14.39 1.03
CA PRO A 60 -2.04 -13.48 1.35
C PRO A 60 -2.56 -12.11 1.81
N VAL A 61 -1.86 -11.53 2.77
CA VAL A 61 -2.19 -10.20 3.33
C VAL A 61 -1.44 -9.12 2.56
N ILE A 62 -2.15 -8.06 2.16
CA ILE A 62 -1.57 -6.81 1.63
C ILE A 62 -1.76 -5.71 2.66
N LEU A 63 -0.67 -5.21 3.22
CA LEU A 63 -0.65 -3.96 3.97
C LEU A 63 -0.51 -2.79 2.99
N VAL A 64 -1.53 -1.95 2.91
CA VAL A 64 -1.54 -0.75 2.07
C VAL A 64 -0.94 0.41 2.86
N VAL A 65 0.16 0.94 2.36
CA VAL A 65 0.87 2.11 2.90
C VAL A 65 0.55 3.31 2.01
N HIS A 66 -0.38 4.14 2.48
CA HIS A 66 -0.89 5.28 1.71
C HIS A 66 0.15 6.37 1.49
N GLY A 67 -0.09 7.19 0.46
CA GLY A 67 0.72 8.35 0.10
C GLY A 67 0.23 9.64 0.74
N GLY A 68 0.27 10.66 -0.02
CA GLY A 68 -0.03 12.05 0.32
C GLY A 68 1.22 12.90 0.42
N PRO A 69 1.86 13.09 1.57
CA PRO A 69 1.75 12.42 2.90
C PRO A 69 0.43 12.64 3.64
N GLY A 70 0.03 11.65 4.44
CA GLY A 70 -1.17 11.74 5.28
C GLY A 70 -2.51 11.51 4.57
N GLU A 71 -2.49 11.05 3.32
CA GLU A 71 -3.69 10.76 2.51
C GLU A 71 -4.21 9.34 2.78
N ALA A 72 -4.87 9.16 3.93
CA ALA A 72 -5.52 7.90 4.27
C ALA A 72 -6.58 7.50 3.24
N GLN A 73 -6.73 6.19 2.97
CA GLN A 73 -7.52 5.70 1.84
C GLN A 73 -8.84 5.04 2.24
N TRP A 74 -9.25 5.14 3.50
CA TRP A 74 -10.54 4.62 3.95
C TRP A 74 -11.74 5.21 3.19
N PRO A 75 -11.73 6.48 2.71
CA PRO A 75 -12.87 7.00 1.95
C PRO A 75 -13.05 6.29 0.60
N GLN A 76 -12.06 5.52 0.15
CA GLN A 76 -12.05 4.75 -1.08
C GLN A 76 -11.98 3.24 -0.83
N ALA A 77 -12.42 2.78 0.34
CA ALA A 77 -12.37 1.35 0.73
C ALA A 77 -13.12 0.43 -0.27
N ASP A 78 -14.17 0.94 -0.93
CA ASP A 78 -14.91 0.24 -1.97
C ASP A 78 -14.02 -0.19 -3.16
N LYS A 79 -12.96 0.56 -3.47
CA LYS A 79 -12.02 0.23 -4.55
C LYS A 79 -11.20 -1.03 -4.27
N TYR A 80 -11.06 -1.39 -3.01
CA TYR A 80 -10.36 -2.61 -2.60
C TYR A 80 -11.29 -3.83 -2.51
N ALA A 81 -12.61 -3.67 -2.56
CA ALA A 81 -13.54 -4.78 -2.43
C ALA A 81 -13.31 -5.91 -3.45
N PRO A 82 -13.01 -5.65 -4.75
CA PRO A 82 -12.68 -6.72 -5.70
C PRO A 82 -11.42 -7.52 -5.33
N TRP A 83 -10.49 -6.93 -4.58
CA TRP A 83 -9.22 -7.56 -4.19
C TRP A 83 -9.40 -8.59 -3.08
N GLN A 84 -10.46 -8.47 -2.27
CA GLN A 84 -10.74 -9.30 -1.10
C GLN A 84 -10.95 -10.78 -1.46
N LYS A 85 -11.27 -11.09 -2.72
CA LYS A 85 -11.36 -12.46 -3.23
C LYS A 85 -10.01 -13.20 -3.25
N ALA A 86 -8.93 -12.47 -3.50
CA ALA A 86 -7.60 -13.02 -3.68
C ALA A 86 -6.62 -12.66 -2.56
N PHE A 87 -6.94 -11.64 -1.75
CA PHE A 87 -6.08 -11.10 -0.71
C PHE A 87 -6.91 -10.70 0.53
N THR A 88 -6.25 -10.64 1.68
CA THR A 88 -6.72 -9.87 2.83
C THR A 88 -6.10 -8.49 2.76
N ILE A 89 -6.90 -7.45 2.71
CA ILE A 89 -6.45 -6.06 2.58
C ILE A 89 -6.43 -5.42 3.95
N VAL A 90 -5.32 -4.77 4.28
CA VAL A 90 -5.18 -3.96 5.48
C VAL A 90 -4.96 -2.52 5.09
N GLN A 91 -5.92 -1.67 5.39
CA GLN A 91 -5.78 -0.23 5.34
C GLN A 91 -5.26 0.27 6.69
N TRP A 92 -4.37 1.23 6.66
CA TRP A 92 -3.74 1.79 7.84
C TRP A 92 -3.72 3.31 7.76
N ASP A 93 -4.40 3.97 8.67
CA ASP A 93 -4.25 5.40 8.85
C ASP A 93 -2.98 5.66 9.65
N GLN A 94 -1.94 6.08 8.95
CA GLN A 94 -0.61 6.29 9.51
C GLN A 94 -0.64 7.35 10.62
N ARG A 95 0.42 7.40 11.42
CA ARG A 95 0.62 8.41 12.46
C ARG A 95 0.32 9.83 11.95
N GLY A 96 -0.60 10.50 12.62
CA GLY A 96 -1.06 11.85 12.28
C GLY A 96 -2.03 11.93 11.11
N ALA A 97 -2.47 10.82 10.52
CA ALA A 97 -3.44 10.80 9.44
C ALA A 97 -4.84 10.42 9.95
N SER A 98 -5.85 11.08 9.45
CA SER A 98 -7.28 10.74 9.49
C SER A 98 -7.80 10.23 10.85
N HIS A 99 -8.34 8.99 10.96
CA HIS A 99 -8.85 8.45 12.23
C HIS A 99 -7.77 8.42 13.32
N THR A 100 -6.53 8.09 12.96
CA THR A 100 -5.40 8.16 13.91
C THR A 100 -5.16 9.58 14.43
N TYR A 101 -5.25 10.58 13.53
CA TYR A 101 -5.17 11.99 13.91
C TYR A 101 -6.30 12.38 14.87
N GLY A 102 -7.55 12.08 14.52
CA GLY A 102 -8.72 12.39 15.35
C GLY A 102 -8.70 11.71 16.70
N HIS A 103 -8.28 10.42 16.74
CA HIS A 103 -8.16 9.64 17.97
C HIS A 103 -7.07 10.17 18.90
N SER A 104 -5.96 10.65 18.35
CA SER A 104 -4.84 11.23 19.13
C SER A 104 -5.13 12.67 19.66
N GLY A 105 -6.33 13.20 19.46
CA GLY A 105 -6.69 14.56 19.85
C GLY A 105 -6.20 15.65 18.90
N GLY A 106 -5.69 15.29 17.74
CA GLY A 106 -5.32 16.27 16.70
C GLY A 106 -4.07 17.10 17.03
N GLU A 107 -3.22 16.62 17.90
CA GLU A 107 -2.14 17.42 18.46
C GLU A 107 -0.93 17.59 17.53
N ASN A 108 -0.43 18.83 17.50
CA ASN A 108 0.76 19.24 16.75
C ASN A 108 2.08 18.69 17.37
N THR A 109 2.00 18.10 18.57
CA THR A 109 3.14 17.60 19.34
C THR A 109 3.61 16.21 18.93
N LEU A 110 2.84 15.50 18.10
CA LEU A 110 3.21 14.17 17.61
C LEU A 110 4.56 14.21 16.88
N ASP A 111 5.43 13.26 17.22
CA ASP A 111 6.61 12.95 16.40
C ASP A 111 6.14 12.31 15.09
N VAL A 112 6.04 13.13 14.04
CA VAL A 112 5.69 12.69 12.68
C VAL A 112 6.90 12.92 11.80
N SER A 113 7.61 11.84 11.52
CA SER A 113 8.77 11.80 10.62
C SER A 113 8.72 10.55 9.75
N LEU A 114 9.37 10.56 8.60
CA LEU A 114 9.47 9.38 7.75
C LEU A 114 10.01 8.16 8.51
N LYS A 115 11.05 8.39 9.31
CA LYS A 115 11.67 7.33 10.13
C LYS A 115 10.68 6.75 11.14
N ARG A 116 9.87 7.59 11.82
CA ARG A 116 8.91 7.12 12.82
C ARG A 116 7.73 6.39 12.15
N ILE A 117 7.19 6.92 11.05
CA ILE A 117 6.12 6.27 10.29
C ILE A 117 6.58 4.89 9.78
N ALA A 118 7.79 4.79 9.24
CA ALA A 118 8.32 3.51 8.78
C ALA A 118 8.51 2.51 9.94
N ALA A 119 8.94 2.97 11.11
CA ALA A 119 9.04 2.12 12.29
C ALA A 119 7.67 1.64 12.78
N ASP A 120 6.65 2.51 12.80
CA ASP A 120 5.26 2.12 13.08
C ASP A 120 4.76 1.07 12.09
N GLY A 121 5.06 1.23 10.79
CA GLY A 121 4.71 0.26 9.77
C GLY A 121 5.38 -1.11 9.96
N VAL A 122 6.61 -1.14 10.44
CA VAL A 122 7.30 -2.40 10.83
C VAL A 122 6.61 -3.05 12.02
N GLU A 123 6.27 -2.28 13.06
CA GLU A 123 5.53 -2.78 14.22
C GLU A 123 4.15 -3.32 13.80
N LEU A 124 3.45 -2.63 12.88
CA LEU A 124 2.19 -3.09 12.32
C LEU A 124 2.36 -4.39 11.51
N ALA A 125 3.39 -4.50 10.67
CA ALA A 125 3.64 -5.72 9.90
C ALA A 125 3.88 -6.92 10.82
N ASP A 126 4.65 -6.76 11.89
CA ASP A 126 4.89 -7.79 12.91
C ASP A 126 3.58 -8.16 13.66
N TYR A 127 2.77 -7.16 14.02
CA TYR A 127 1.44 -7.38 14.59
C TYR A 127 0.54 -8.18 13.66
N LEU A 128 0.46 -7.81 12.39
CA LEU A 128 -0.37 -8.50 11.39
C LEU A 128 0.08 -9.94 11.15
N CYS A 129 1.38 -10.19 11.09
CA CYS A 129 1.91 -11.54 10.98
C CYS A 129 1.43 -12.44 12.14
N ARG A 130 1.47 -11.95 13.37
CA ARG A 130 0.98 -12.68 14.56
C ARG A 130 -0.54 -12.80 14.59
N HIS A 131 -1.26 -11.69 14.38
CA HIS A 131 -2.72 -11.62 14.47
C HIS A 131 -3.42 -12.49 13.43
N LEU A 132 -2.88 -12.50 12.20
CA LEU A 132 -3.45 -13.25 11.08
C LEU A 132 -2.80 -14.62 10.86
N ASN A 133 -1.87 -15.02 11.75
CA ASN A 133 -1.10 -16.26 11.65
C ASN A 133 -0.39 -16.42 10.29
N LYS A 134 0.31 -15.36 9.86
CA LYS A 134 1.11 -15.32 8.64
C LYS A 134 2.59 -15.28 8.96
N LYS A 135 3.43 -15.95 8.16
CA LYS A 135 4.89 -15.86 8.31
C LYS A 135 5.40 -14.55 7.74
N LYS A 136 4.81 -14.10 6.65
CA LYS A 136 5.15 -12.86 5.93
C LYS A 136 3.90 -12.26 5.32
N ILE A 137 3.96 -10.96 5.02
CA ILE A 137 2.91 -10.24 4.32
C ILE A 137 3.45 -9.55 3.07
N ILE A 138 2.57 -9.08 2.21
CA ILE A 138 2.89 -8.18 1.10
C ILE A 138 2.74 -6.76 1.63
N VAL A 139 3.67 -5.86 1.29
CA VAL A 139 3.51 -4.43 1.51
C VAL A 139 3.34 -3.71 0.17
N LEU A 140 2.27 -2.91 0.05
CA LEU A 140 2.00 -2.06 -1.11
C LEU A 140 2.16 -0.61 -0.69
N GLY A 141 3.17 0.06 -1.24
CA GLY A 141 3.42 1.49 -1.01
C GLY A 141 3.00 2.33 -2.20
N HIS A 142 2.15 3.35 -1.96
CA HIS A 142 1.72 4.28 -2.99
C HIS A 142 2.33 5.68 -2.77
N SER A 143 2.92 6.26 -3.82
CA SER A 143 3.44 7.63 -3.79
C SER A 143 4.43 7.83 -2.63
N PHE A 144 4.24 8.80 -1.73
CA PHE A 144 5.02 8.92 -0.49
C PHE A 144 5.08 7.59 0.30
N GLY A 145 3.99 6.81 0.30
CA GLY A 145 3.96 5.49 0.92
C GLY A 145 4.96 4.49 0.32
N SER A 146 5.43 4.69 -0.92
CA SER A 146 6.49 3.88 -1.51
C SER A 146 7.84 4.09 -0.82
N ILE A 147 8.11 5.33 -0.35
CA ILE A 147 9.31 5.64 0.45
C ILE A 147 9.22 4.94 1.81
N VAL A 148 8.07 5.07 2.48
CA VAL A 148 7.80 4.41 3.77
C VAL A 148 7.97 2.89 3.64
N ALA A 149 7.32 2.27 2.65
CA ALA A 149 7.34 0.82 2.45
C ALA A 149 8.74 0.30 2.08
N VAL A 150 9.52 1.02 1.26
CA VAL A 150 10.92 0.68 0.99
C VAL A 150 11.74 0.72 2.28
N THR A 151 11.56 1.74 3.12
CA THR A 151 12.25 1.85 4.41
C THR A 151 11.87 0.69 5.35
N MET A 152 10.59 0.28 5.36
CA MET A 152 10.11 -0.88 6.13
C MET A 152 10.79 -2.18 5.69
N VAL A 153 10.83 -2.45 4.37
CA VAL A 153 11.42 -3.71 3.85
C VAL A 153 12.95 -3.74 4.01
N GLN A 154 13.62 -2.58 4.02
CA GLN A 154 15.04 -2.52 4.36
C GLN A 154 15.29 -2.84 5.85
N ALA A 155 14.44 -2.33 6.74
CA ALA A 155 14.57 -2.54 8.17
C ALA A 155 14.28 -3.98 8.59
N ARG A 156 13.24 -4.62 8.01
CA ARG A 156 12.77 -5.96 8.40
C ARG A 156 12.34 -6.78 7.16
N PRO A 157 13.29 -7.17 6.28
CA PRO A 157 12.97 -7.96 5.09
C PRO A 157 12.38 -9.35 5.40
N ASP A 158 12.56 -9.82 6.62
CA ASP A 158 12.01 -11.08 7.11
C ASP A 158 10.48 -11.07 7.27
N LEU A 159 9.85 -9.91 7.47
CA LEU A 159 8.39 -9.77 7.58
C LEU A 159 7.68 -9.72 6.23
N PHE A 160 8.38 -9.48 5.14
CA PHE A 160 7.77 -9.22 3.84
C PHE A 160 8.08 -10.30 2.82
N ALA A 161 7.03 -10.88 2.23
CA ALA A 161 7.14 -11.81 1.11
C ALA A 161 7.42 -11.07 -0.21
N ALA A 162 6.77 -9.91 -0.38
CA ALA A 162 6.95 -9.03 -1.53
C ALA A 162 6.71 -7.56 -1.15
N TYR A 163 7.43 -6.68 -1.82
CA TYR A 163 7.16 -5.26 -1.91
C TYR A 163 6.48 -4.95 -3.25
N VAL A 164 5.48 -4.08 -3.24
CA VAL A 164 4.82 -3.55 -4.43
C VAL A 164 4.83 -2.02 -4.36
N GLY A 165 5.48 -1.37 -5.32
CA GLY A 165 5.44 0.09 -5.48
C GLY A 165 4.39 0.48 -6.52
N SER A 166 3.58 1.50 -6.22
CA SER A 166 2.69 2.18 -7.16
C SER A 166 2.87 3.68 -7.00
N GLY A 167 2.98 4.42 -8.10
CA GLY A 167 3.44 5.80 -7.97
C GLY A 167 4.82 5.82 -7.30
N GLN A 168 5.74 4.98 -7.75
CA GLN A 168 7.04 4.76 -7.13
C GLN A 168 7.90 6.02 -7.14
N VAL A 169 8.35 6.46 -5.99
CA VAL A 169 9.31 7.55 -5.84
C VAL A 169 10.74 7.00 -5.99
N GLU A 170 11.57 7.69 -6.75
CA GLU A 170 13.02 7.54 -6.73
C GLU A 170 13.64 8.52 -5.73
N SER A 171 13.50 9.82 -6.04
CA SER A 171 13.90 10.93 -5.21
C SER A 171 13.03 12.15 -5.54
N TRP A 172 12.96 13.09 -4.62
CA TRP A 172 12.30 14.36 -4.89
C TRP A 172 12.92 15.09 -6.08
N LYS A 173 14.25 15.17 -6.12
CA LYS A 173 14.99 15.84 -7.18
C LYS A 173 14.72 15.24 -8.55
N ALA A 174 14.78 13.91 -8.68
CA ALA A 174 14.52 13.24 -9.95
C ALA A 174 13.07 13.41 -10.40
N SER A 175 12.12 13.35 -9.46
CA SER A 175 10.69 13.57 -9.76
C SER A 175 10.44 14.97 -10.29
N VAL A 176 10.93 16.01 -9.61
CA VAL A 176 10.71 17.41 -10.02
C VAL A 176 11.42 17.72 -11.34
N GLN A 177 12.63 17.20 -11.56
CA GLN A 177 13.32 17.36 -12.84
C GLN A 177 12.53 16.72 -14.00
N SER A 178 12.08 15.48 -13.82
CA SER A 178 11.30 14.77 -14.84
C SER A 178 9.94 15.44 -15.10
N GLN A 179 9.28 15.95 -14.07
CA GLN A 179 8.05 16.75 -14.20
C GLN A 179 8.28 18.01 -15.01
N PHE A 180 9.36 18.72 -14.74
CA PHE A 180 9.75 19.91 -15.48
C PHE A 180 9.98 19.60 -16.96
N ASP A 181 10.71 18.54 -17.26
CA ASP A 181 11.02 18.12 -18.62
C ASP A 181 9.74 17.77 -19.41
N VAL A 182 8.80 17.05 -18.79
CA VAL A 182 7.50 16.70 -19.39
C VAL A 182 6.68 17.95 -19.69
N LEU A 183 6.59 18.88 -18.74
CA LEU A 183 5.81 20.09 -18.88
C LEU A 183 6.39 21.02 -19.97
N LEU A 184 7.72 21.17 -19.98
CA LEU A 184 8.41 21.98 -20.99
C LEU A 184 8.27 21.36 -22.40
N ALA A 185 8.38 20.04 -22.51
CA ALA A 185 8.19 19.34 -23.78
C ALA A 185 6.76 19.54 -24.32
N LYS A 186 5.76 19.46 -23.44
CA LYS A 186 4.36 19.73 -23.81
C LYS A 186 4.18 21.18 -24.28
N ALA A 187 4.67 22.16 -23.51
CA ALA A 187 4.55 23.58 -23.87
C ALA A 187 5.15 23.88 -25.24
N ARG A 188 6.31 23.27 -25.55
CA ARG A 188 6.94 23.39 -26.89
C ARG A 188 6.13 22.71 -27.97
N THR A 189 5.56 21.53 -27.73
CA THR A 189 4.69 20.81 -28.68
C THR A 189 3.43 21.61 -29.00
N ASP A 190 2.81 22.19 -27.96
CA ASP A 190 1.60 23.01 -28.07
C ASP A 190 1.90 24.41 -28.66
N LYS A 191 3.18 24.75 -28.85
CA LYS A 191 3.65 26.07 -29.28
C LYS A 191 3.23 27.22 -28.35
N ASP A 192 3.11 26.90 -27.05
CA ASP A 192 2.82 27.88 -25.99
C ASP A 192 4.10 28.63 -25.60
N ALA A 193 4.42 29.68 -26.33
CA ALA A 193 5.62 30.48 -26.10
C ALA A 193 5.62 31.19 -24.74
N ALA A 194 4.45 31.48 -24.14
CA ALA A 194 4.35 32.11 -22.84
C ALA A 194 4.74 31.13 -21.75
N MET A 195 4.20 29.92 -21.78
CA MET A 195 4.56 28.85 -20.84
C MET A 195 6.02 28.43 -20.98
N VAL A 196 6.55 28.30 -22.20
CA VAL A 196 7.98 28.01 -22.41
C VAL A 196 8.85 29.05 -21.72
N LYS A 197 8.56 30.35 -21.94
CA LYS A 197 9.32 31.44 -21.32
C LYS A 197 9.22 31.42 -19.78
N GLU A 198 8.02 31.16 -19.25
CA GLU A 198 7.80 31.04 -17.78
C GLU A 198 8.60 29.89 -17.18
N LEU A 199 8.52 28.70 -17.78
CA LEU A 199 9.23 27.51 -17.31
C LEU A 199 10.75 27.68 -17.40
N GLU A 200 11.26 28.23 -18.51
CA GLU A 200 12.70 28.48 -18.69
C GLU A 200 13.21 29.53 -17.68
N ALA A 201 12.38 30.50 -17.26
CA ALA A 201 12.73 31.48 -16.25
C ALA A 201 12.76 30.89 -14.84
N ILE A 202 11.88 29.94 -14.53
CA ILE A 202 11.83 29.24 -13.23
C ILE A 202 12.97 28.21 -13.14
N GLY A 203 13.25 27.50 -14.24
CA GLY A 203 14.11 26.31 -14.25
C GLY A 203 13.50 25.16 -13.45
N THR A 204 14.32 24.21 -12.98
CA THR A 204 13.85 23.15 -12.08
C THR A 204 13.42 23.76 -10.74
N PRO A 205 12.15 23.67 -10.35
CA PRO A 205 11.65 24.36 -9.16
C PRO A 205 12.37 23.95 -7.88
N ASN A 206 12.67 24.93 -7.05
CA ASN A 206 13.13 24.68 -5.69
C ASN A 206 11.93 24.30 -4.81
N PRO A 207 11.88 23.11 -4.20
CA PRO A 207 10.76 22.68 -3.36
C PRO A 207 10.57 23.55 -2.11
N THR A 208 11.58 24.29 -1.68
CA THR A 208 11.51 25.22 -0.54
C THR A 208 11.01 26.60 -0.94
N ASP A 209 10.99 26.93 -2.23
CA ASP A 209 10.33 28.13 -2.75
C ASP A 209 8.87 27.81 -3.07
N THR A 210 8.02 28.10 -2.08
CA THR A 210 6.58 27.77 -2.16
C THR A 210 5.88 28.45 -3.33
N HIS A 211 6.33 29.64 -3.76
CA HIS A 211 5.73 30.36 -4.89
C HIS A 211 6.07 29.70 -6.22
N GLN A 212 7.35 29.40 -6.45
CA GLN A 212 7.80 28.69 -7.66
C GLN A 212 7.16 27.30 -7.74
N TYR A 213 7.17 26.56 -6.64
CA TYR A 213 6.60 25.23 -6.58
C TYR A 213 5.09 25.22 -6.81
N PHE A 214 4.35 26.18 -6.25
CA PHE A 214 2.90 26.30 -6.45
C PHE A 214 2.55 26.62 -7.92
N THR A 215 3.25 27.57 -8.53
CA THR A 215 3.06 27.95 -9.94
C THR A 215 3.34 26.76 -10.85
N PHE A 216 4.43 26.04 -10.61
CA PHE A 216 4.80 24.84 -11.35
C PHE A 216 3.75 23.73 -11.20
N SER A 217 3.36 23.39 -9.95
CA SER A 217 2.39 22.32 -9.67
C SER A 217 1.02 22.57 -10.29
N ARG A 218 0.59 23.83 -10.34
CA ARG A 218 -0.67 24.23 -11.02
C ARG A 218 -0.64 23.89 -12.51
N ASN A 219 0.48 24.18 -13.16
CA ASN A 219 0.65 23.90 -14.59
C ASN A 219 0.79 22.40 -14.85
N LEU A 220 1.40 21.65 -13.92
CA LEU A 220 1.58 20.21 -14.04
C LEU A 220 0.25 19.44 -14.17
N PHE A 221 -0.84 19.93 -13.56
CA PHE A 221 -2.16 19.31 -13.69
C PHE A 221 -2.63 19.19 -15.15
N SER A 222 -2.20 20.11 -16.02
CA SER A 222 -2.56 20.09 -17.44
C SER A 222 -2.01 18.91 -18.23
N VAL A 223 -0.96 18.26 -17.71
CA VAL A 223 -0.31 17.10 -18.35
C VAL A 223 -0.68 15.76 -17.70
N TRP A 224 -1.55 15.79 -16.70
CA TRP A 224 -2.02 14.55 -16.08
C TRP A 224 -2.90 13.75 -17.04
N PRO A 225 -2.86 12.42 -17.03
CA PRO A 225 -3.84 11.59 -17.70
C PRO A 225 -5.27 11.96 -17.30
N LYS A 226 -6.18 11.89 -18.27
CA LYS A 226 -7.60 12.25 -18.05
C LYS A 226 -8.22 11.45 -16.89
N ALA A 227 -7.88 10.16 -16.76
CA ALA A 227 -8.38 9.32 -15.67
C ALA A 227 -7.96 9.86 -14.29
N ASP A 228 -6.73 10.37 -14.14
CA ASP A 228 -6.26 10.97 -12.89
C ASP A 228 -6.95 12.32 -12.62
N GLN A 229 -7.16 13.14 -13.66
CA GLN A 229 -7.92 14.39 -13.52
C GLN A 229 -9.35 14.14 -13.04
N ASP A 230 -10.02 13.16 -13.63
CA ASP A 230 -11.38 12.75 -13.24
C ASP A 230 -11.41 12.19 -11.82
N TRP A 231 -10.41 11.40 -11.46
CA TRP A 231 -10.27 10.87 -10.10
C TRP A 231 -10.13 11.99 -9.06
N VAL A 232 -9.26 12.97 -9.30
CA VAL A 232 -9.10 14.12 -8.38
C VAL A 232 -10.37 14.97 -8.34
N ALA A 233 -11.08 15.13 -9.45
CA ALA A 233 -12.37 15.81 -9.46
C ALA A 233 -13.40 15.06 -8.59
N HIS A 234 -13.45 13.71 -8.69
CA HIS A 234 -14.30 12.87 -7.82
C HIS A 234 -13.94 13.05 -6.34
N LEU A 235 -12.66 12.99 -5.97
CA LEU A 235 -12.22 13.21 -4.57
C LEU A 235 -12.62 14.59 -4.03
N ARG A 236 -12.54 15.64 -4.87
CA ARG A 236 -12.97 16.98 -4.48
C ARG A 236 -14.47 17.06 -4.24
N GLU A 237 -15.30 16.43 -5.07
CA GLU A 237 -16.75 16.38 -4.86
C GLU A 237 -17.11 15.56 -3.60
N GLN A 238 -16.46 14.43 -3.37
CA GLN A 238 -16.61 13.65 -2.15
C GLN A 238 -16.26 14.49 -0.90
N ALA A 239 -15.12 15.18 -0.92
CA ALA A 239 -14.70 16.04 0.18
C ALA A 239 -15.70 17.20 0.45
N LYS A 240 -16.33 17.76 -0.60
CA LYS A 240 -17.37 18.78 -0.45
C LYS A 240 -18.65 18.18 0.14
N ALA A 241 -19.07 17.01 -0.35
CA ALA A 241 -20.29 16.36 0.11
C ALA A 241 -20.25 16.02 1.62
N HIS A 242 -19.07 15.69 2.13
CA HIS A 242 -18.82 15.26 3.50
C HIS A 242 -18.09 16.30 4.37
N ALA A 243 -17.99 17.56 3.92
CA ALA A 243 -17.19 18.60 4.58
C ALA A 243 -17.60 18.90 6.05
N GLY A 244 -18.83 18.55 6.44
CA GLY A 244 -19.34 18.69 7.81
C GLY A 244 -19.09 17.48 8.72
N GLU A 245 -18.59 16.38 8.18
CA GLU A 245 -18.36 15.16 8.93
C GLU A 245 -16.99 15.19 9.61
N LYS A 246 -16.95 14.74 10.88
CA LYS A 246 -15.73 14.78 11.70
C LYS A 246 -14.58 14.01 11.04
N ASP A 247 -14.85 12.84 10.50
CA ASP A 247 -13.82 11.98 9.92
C ASP A 247 -13.17 12.60 8.68
N PHE A 248 -13.94 13.31 7.85
CA PHE A 248 -13.41 14.09 6.73
C PHE A 248 -12.65 15.34 7.17
N ALA A 249 -13.08 15.98 8.28
CA ALA A 249 -12.34 17.10 8.86
C ALA A 249 -10.99 16.64 9.43
N ASP A 250 -10.96 15.52 10.16
CA ASP A 250 -9.75 14.89 10.68
C ASP A 250 -8.82 14.41 9.55
N HIS A 251 -9.39 13.84 8.49
CA HIS A 251 -8.64 13.43 7.29
C HIS A 251 -7.88 14.64 6.69
N ARG A 252 -8.58 15.74 6.46
CA ARG A 252 -7.98 16.96 5.90
C ARG A 252 -6.94 17.59 6.83
N ALA A 253 -7.24 17.68 8.12
CA ALA A 253 -6.33 18.26 9.10
C ALA A 253 -5.07 17.41 9.26
N GLY A 254 -5.22 16.08 9.32
CA GLY A 254 -4.11 15.14 9.37
C GLY A 254 -3.22 15.22 8.13
N GLN A 255 -3.80 15.31 6.95
CA GLN A 255 -3.06 15.47 5.68
C GLN A 255 -2.18 16.75 5.72
N ILE A 256 -2.73 17.88 6.20
CA ILE A 256 -1.97 19.12 6.33
C ILE A 256 -0.85 18.97 7.36
N LEU A 257 -1.14 18.37 8.52
CA LEU A 257 -0.15 18.15 9.58
C LEU A 257 1.01 17.29 9.08
N VAL A 258 0.70 16.10 8.56
CA VAL A 258 1.73 15.14 8.10
C VAL A 258 2.53 15.74 6.96
N GLY A 259 1.87 16.35 5.96
CA GLY A 259 2.52 17.00 4.84
C GLY A 259 3.57 18.03 5.27
N ASN A 260 3.22 18.91 6.21
CA ASN A 260 4.15 19.93 6.73
C ASN A 260 5.31 19.30 7.51
N LYS A 261 5.05 18.26 8.32
CA LYS A 261 6.06 17.64 9.19
C LYS A 261 7.07 16.82 8.42
N VAL A 262 6.66 16.07 7.39
CA VAL A 262 7.54 15.17 6.65
C VAL A 262 8.16 15.78 5.39
N LEU A 263 7.79 17.02 5.02
CA LEU A 263 8.35 17.69 3.85
C LEU A 263 9.89 17.69 3.82
N PRO A 264 10.59 18.02 4.93
CA PRO A 264 12.05 17.97 4.96
C PRO A 264 12.60 16.56 4.65
N ASP A 265 12.00 15.52 5.22
CA ASP A 265 12.38 14.12 4.99
C ASP A 265 12.15 13.71 3.53
N GLN A 266 11.00 14.11 2.96
CA GLN A 266 10.62 13.82 1.59
C GLN A 266 11.60 14.47 0.60
N VAL A 267 11.96 15.74 0.82
CA VAL A 267 12.93 16.47 -0.01
C VAL A 267 14.33 15.87 0.09
N ALA A 268 14.73 15.39 1.27
CA ALA A 268 16.02 14.75 1.50
C ALA A 268 16.09 13.30 0.97
N THR A 269 14.97 12.70 0.61
CA THR A 269 14.92 11.29 0.19
C THR A 269 15.56 11.11 -1.19
N ASP A 270 16.48 10.13 -1.27
CA ASP A 270 17.05 9.60 -2.49
C ASP A 270 17.20 8.07 -2.35
N LEU A 271 16.21 7.34 -2.85
CA LEU A 271 16.17 5.88 -2.78
C LEU A 271 17.20 5.25 -3.73
N ALA A 272 17.55 5.93 -4.83
CA ALA A 272 18.60 5.45 -5.73
C ALA A 272 19.99 5.43 -5.08
N GLN A 273 20.19 6.19 -4.01
CA GLN A 273 21.41 6.15 -3.20
C GLN A 273 21.24 5.27 -1.96
N SER A 274 20.12 5.41 -1.24
CA SER A 274 19.94 4.82 0.09
C SER A 274 19.34 3.41 0.09
N ALA A 275 18.68 2.99 -1.01
CA ALA A 275 17.86 1.77 -1.04
C ALA A 275 18.06 0.94 -2.32
N ARG A 276 19.31 0.74 -2.75
CA ARG A 276 19.60 -0.07 -3.95
C ARG A 276 19.50 -1.57 -3.71
N ARG A 277 19.72 -2.04 -2.48
CA ARG A 277 19.65 -3.46 -2.12
C ARG A 277 18.41 -3.72 -1.29
N ILE A 278 17.49 -4.53 -1.84
CA ILE A 278 16.21 -4.91 -1.23
C ILE A 278 16.22 -6.42 -1.00
N GLY A 279 16.07 -6.83 0.26
CA GLY A 279 16.13 -8.24 0.66
C GLY A 279 14.86 -9.06 0.36
N THR A 280 13.82 -8.44 -0.24
CA THR A 280 12.56 -9.09 -0.58
C THR A 280 12.28 -9.01 -2.08
N ALA A 281 11.27 -9.76 -2.58
CA ALA A 281 10.84 -9.63 -3.96
C ALA A 281 10.29 -8.20 -4.22
N PHE A 282 10.70 -7.57 -5.31
CA PHE A 282 10.47 -6.16 -5.59
C PHE A 282 9.66 -5.98 -6.88
N PHE A 283 8.44 -5.53 -6.75
CA PHE A 283 7.53 -5.26 -7.86
C PHE A 283 7.25 -3.76 -7.94
N VAL A 284 7.15 -3.24 -9.16
CA VAL A 284 6.60 -1.91 -9.41
C VAL A 284 5.47 -2.06 -10.42
N ILE A 285 4.25 -1.66 -10.01
CA ILE A 285 3.07 -1.62 -10.87
C ILE A 285 2.73 -0.14 -11.05
N GLN A 286 3.15 0.42 -12.18
CA GLN A 286 3.18 1.86 -12.43
C GLN A 286 2.23 2.24 -13.55
N GLY A 287 1.48 3.33 -13.39
CA GLY A 287 0.77 3.94 -14.50
C GLY A 287 1.75 4.48 -15.56
N GLN A 288 1.54 4.13 -16.82
CA GLN A 288 2.46 4.52 -17.90
C GLN A 288 2.58 6.04 -18.07
N GLY A 289 1.50 6.77 -17.76
CA GLY A 289 1.43 8.22 -17.85
C GLY A 289 1.59 8.92 -16.49
N ASP A 290 2.16 8.29 -15.49
CA ASP A 290 2.38 8.96 -14.20
C ASP A 290 3.39 10.11 -14.37
N VAL A 291 2.92 11.32 -14.06
CA VAL A 291 3.71 12.55 -14.07
C VAL A 291 3.89 13.16 -12.69
N ILE A 292 3.26 12.59 -11.66
CA ILE A 292 3.42 13.03 -10.26
C ILE A 292 4.68 12.39 -9.66
N THR A 293 4.79 11.07 -9.79
CA THR A 293 6.03 10.31 -9.58
C THR A 293 6.42 9.73 -10.93
N PRO A 294 7.14 10.50 -11.76
CA PRO A 294 7.25 10.22 -13.19
C PRO A 294 7.76 8.82 -13.47
N THR A 295 7.06 8.13 -14.37
CA THR A 295 7.37 6.75 -14.76
C THR A 295 8.82 6.57 -15.17
N ALA A 296 9.44 7.59 -15.80
CA ALA A 296 10.86 7.53 -16.17
C ALA A 296 11.78 7.47 -14.95
N ALA A 297 11.56 8.31 -13.93
CA ALA A 297 12.34 8.30 -12.69
C ALA A 297 12.12 7.01 -11.91
N ALA A 298 10.85 6.57 -11.78
CA ALA A 298 10.51 5.30 -11.15
C ALA A 298 11.19 4.09 -11.83
N ARG A 299 11.26 4.12 -13.16
CA ARG A 299 11.94 3.08 -13.96
C ARG A 299 13.44 3.08 -13.75
N ASP A 300 14.06 4.24 -13.71
CA ASP A 300 15.50 4.39 -13.45
C ASP A 300 15.88 3.83 -12.07
N TYR A 301 15.09 4.12 -11.05
CA TYR A 301 15.25 3.50 -9.74
C TYR A 301 15.08 1.98 -9.78
N PHE A 302 13.99 1.49 -10.39
CA PHE A 302 13.73 0.05 -10.53
C PHE A 302 14.91 -0.68 -11.19
N ASP A 303 15.48 -0.11 -12.24
CA ASP A 303 16.59 -0.75 -12.97
C ASP A 303 17.84 -0.88 -12.10
N ARG A 304 18.08 0.08 -11.19
CA ARG A 304 19.21 0.09 -10.23
C ARG A 304 19.00 -0.77 -8.99
N VAL A 305 17.77 -1.17 -8.69
CA VAL A 305 17.48 -2.03 -7.52
C VAL A 305 18.04 -3.42 -7.74
N GLU A 306 18.76 -3.92 -6.74
CA GLU A 306 19.18 -5.31 -6.58
C GLU A 306 18.22 -6.01 -5.63
N ALA A 307 17.48 -7.01 -6.11
CA ALA A 307 16.53 -7.79 -5.31
C ALA A 307 16.55 -9.25 -5.72
N PRO A 308 16.15 -10.21 -4.84
CA PRO A 308 16.11 -11.63 -5.17
C PRO A 308 15.24 -11.96 -6.37
N GLN A 309 14.20 -11.15 -6.59
CA GLN A 309 13.32 -11.18 -7.75
C GLN A 309 12.76 -9.78 -7.94
N LYS A 310 12.68 -9.30 -9.18
CA LYS A 310 12.05 -8.02 -9.49
C LYS A 310 11.26 -8.07 -10.78
N GLU A 311 10.14 -7.38 -10.83
CA GLU A 311 9.29 -7.28 -12.02
C GLU A 311 8.66 -5.90 -12.11
N TRP A 312 8.63 -5.36 -13.34
CA TRP A 312 8.02 -4.09 -13.68
C TRP A 312 6.77 -4.33 -14.52
N VAL A 313 5.66 -3.73 -14.10
CA VAL A 313 4.40 -3.74 -14.85
C VAL A 313 3.98 -2.30 -15.12
N ALA A 314 3.87 -1.93 -16.40
CA ALA A 314 3.30 -0.66 -16.80
C ALA A 314 1.82 -0.85 -17.13
N ILE A 315 0.93 0.01 -16.60
CA ILE A 315 -0.50 0.01 -16.92
C ILE A 315 -0.77 1.10 -17.96
N PRO A 316 -1.11 0.73 -19.19
CA PRO A 316 -1.40 1.69 -20.25
C PRO A 316 -2.60 2.56 -19.90
N GLY A 317 -2.54 3.85 -20.24
CA GLY A 317 -3.63 4.82 -20.00
C GLY A 317 -3.76 5.29 -18.54
N ALA A 318 -3.14 4.60 -17.60
CA ALA A 318 -3.12 4.99 -16.21
C ALA A 318 -2.03 6.03 -15.91
N GLY A 319 -2.28 6.84 -14.90
CA GLY A 319 -1.31 7.77 -14.30
C GLY A 319 -0.97 7.39 -12.87
N HIS A 320 -0.90 8.39 -11.99
CA HIS A 320 -0.47 8.24 -10.60
C HIS A 320 -1.40 7.34 -9.76
N PHE A 321 -2.69 7.41 -10.05
CA PHE A 321 -3.71 6.66 -9.30
C PHE A 321 -4.11 5.35 -10.00
N ALA A 322 -3.13 4.65 -10.61
CA ALA A 322 -3.37 3.44 -11.41
C ALA A 322 -4.23 2.39 -10.71
N PHE A 323 -4.01 2.14 -9.42
CA PHE A 323 -4.76 1.15 -8.64
C PHE A 323 -6.21 1.58 -8.34
N MET A 324 -6.54 2.88 -8.44
CA MET A 324 -7.89 3.43 -8.29
C MET A 324 -8.62 3.58 -9.63
N THR A 325 -7.90 4.06 -10.65
CA THR A 325 -8.50 4.39 -11.96
C THR A 325 -8.53 3.20 -12.92
N HIS A 326 -7.60 2.25 -12.76
CA HIS A 326 -7.46 1.04 -13.58
C HIS A 326 -7.40 -0.20 -12.68
N GLY A 327 -8.30 -0.28 -11.70
CA GLY A 327 -8.30 -1.28 -10.63
C GLY A 327 -8.26 -2.72 -11.12
N ASP A 328 -8.99 -3.07 -12.20
CA ASP A 328 -8.99 -4.43 -12.76
C ASP A 328 -7.61 -4.83 -13.32
N ALA A 329 -6.97 -3.94 -14.06
CA ALA A 329 -5.63 -4.19 -14.61
C ALA A 329 -4.57 -4.27 -13.50
N PHE A 330 -4.72 -3.43 -12.46
CA PHE A 330 -3.83 -3.47 -11.30
C PHE A 330 -4.03 -4.76 -10.49
N LEU A 331 -5.28 -5.17 -10.25
CA LEU A 331 -5.59 -6.44 -9.57
C LEU A 331 -5.08 -7.65 -10.36
N ALA A 332 -5.22 -7.65 -11.68
CA ALA A 332 -4.67 -8.72 -12.54
C ALA A 332 -3.14 -8.81 -12.35
N ALA A 333 -2.42 -7.68 -12.36
CA ALA A 333 -0.97 -7.67 -12.13
C ALA A 333 -0.61 -8.21 -10.72
N LEU A 334 -1.36 -7.84 -9.68
CA LEU A 334 -1.18 -8.38 -8.32
C LEU A 334 -1.40 -9.89 -8.29
N THR A 335 -2.48 -10.36 -8.92
CA THR A 335 -2.88 -11.78 -8.89
C THR A 335 -1.94 -12.65 -9.69
N ASP A 336 -1.55 -12.21 -10.88
CA ASP A 336 -0.77 -13.04 -11.82
C ASP A 336 0.73 -13.00 -11.53
N LYS A 337 1.24 -11.86 -11.02
CA LYS A 337 2.68 -11.63 -10.86
C LYS A 337 3.13 -11.67 -9.40
N VAL A 338 2.43 -10.97 -8.51
CA VAL A 338 2.86 -10.81 -7.12
C VAL A 338 2.42 -11.99 -6.26
N ARG A 339 1.14 -12.39 -6.34
CA ARG A 339 0.54 -13.42 -5.49
C ARG A 339 1.29 -14.75 -5.51
N PRO A 340 1.64 -15.34 -6.66
CA PRO A 340 2.35 -16.63 -6.70
C PRO A 340 3.73 -16.54 -6.01
N VAL A 341 4.45 -15.45 -6.24
CA VAL A 341 5.77 -15.21 -5.64
C VAL A 341 5.63 -15.02 -4.12
N ALA A 342 4.64 -14.26 -3.67
CA ALA A 342 4.42 -14.03 -2.24
C ALA A 342 4.07 -15.33 -1.51
N ILE A 343 3.19 -16.16 -2.06
CA ILE A 343 2.85 -17.49 -1.51
C ILE A 343 4.09 -18.39 -1.43
N ALA A 344 4.88 -18.47 -2.50
CA ALA A 344 6.12 -19.26 -2.49
C ALA A 344 7.15 -18.78 -1.46
N ARG A 345 7.05 -17.51 -1.02
CA ARG A 345 7.93 -16.88 -0.02
C ARG A 345 7.32 -16.84 1.39
N GLY A 346 6.11 -17.42 1.58
CA GLY A 346 5.50 -17.65 2.90
C GLY A 346 4.43 -16.65 3.32
N ALA A 347 3.80 -15.91 2.37
CA ALA A 347 2.65 -15.04 2.64
C ALA A 347 1.37 -15.84 2.92
#